data_d9782ae5c3de90e417fc4216713af209
#
_entry.id   d9782ae5c3de90e417fc4216713af209
#
_cell.length_a   1.000
_cell.length_b   1.000
_cell.length_c   1.000
_cell.angle_alpha   90.00
_cell.angle_beta   90.00
_cell.angle_gamma   90.00
#
_symmetry.space_group_name_H-M   'P 1'
#
loop_
_entity.id
_entity.type
_entity.pdbx_description
1 polymer ?
#
loop_
_entity_poly.entity_id
_entity_poly.type
_entity_poly.pdbx_seq_one_letter_code
_entity_poly.pdbx_strand_id
1 'polypeptide(L)'
;MKKTFIAFFILLIFFGAVFYIGWVQFRVEPDACGIITTKLNGVYKEPIQPGKFYWNWEFLLPTNAQIKQFKVTPQNITVSTKGYLPSGQVYSAIYNSNDNFEYEFSLSMTLSVSAEQIAIMYEQGKISDNETLIQYLNTCGDTIAQACTNFYLKKLQEKPYVPVESYRRDEIVSAIKVYNEIPEVDIYQLALVSSKVPDYKLYDKMKKEYMETPVIHRNEKSSSVNTLDKNNFEQQMSTDNQNDVNKQPESNLFGEI
;
A
#
# COMPACT_ATOMS: atom_id res chain seq x y z
N MET A 1 43.59 -52.30 -15.24
CA MET A 1 42.39 -51.75 -15.94
C MET A 1 41.12 -51.67 -15.07
N LYS A 2 40.66 -52.72 -14.33
CA LYS A 2 39.46 -52.62 -13.49
C LYS A 2 39.55 -51.54 -12.38
N LYS A 3 40.67 -51.43 -11.67
CA LYS A 3 40.86 -50.41 -10.59
C LYS A 3 40.87 -48.97 -11.11
N THR A 4 41.44 -48.74 -12.30
CA THR A 4 41.47 -47.42 -12.95
C THR A 4 40.08 -46.99 -13.42
N PHE A 5 39.28 -47.94 -13.92
CA PHE A 5 37.91 -47.71 -14.33
C PHE A 5 36.99 -47.36 -13.13
N ILE A 6 37.17 -48.07 -12.02
CA ILE A 6 36.44 -47.79 -10.77
C ILE A 6 36.81 -46.38 -10.23
N ALA A 7 38.12 -46.05 -10.22
CA ALA A 7 38.57 -44.72 -9.78
C ALA A 7 38.01 -43.60 -10.67
N PHE A 8 37.96 -43.81 -11.99
CA PHE A 8 37.35 -42.83 -12.92
C PHE A 8 35.86 -42.65 -12.66
N PHE A 9 35.15 -43.76 -12.40
CA PHE A 9 33.70 -43.71 -12.11
C PHE A 9 33.40 -42.96 -10.79
N ILE A 10 34.20 -43.20 -9.75
CA ILE A 10 34.09 -42.47 -8.48
C ILE A 10 34.38 -40.98 -8.69
N LEU A 11 35.38 -40.62 -9.48
CA LEU A 11 35.69 -39.22 -9.81
C LEU A 11 34.55 -38.53 -10.57
N LEU A 12 33.93 -39.26 -11.51
CA LEU A 12 32.79 -38.75 -12.28
C LEU A 12 31.57 -38.49 -11.38
N ILE A 13 31.28 -39.40 -10.44
CA ILE A 13 30.22 -39.19 -9.44
C ILE A 13 30.52 -38.01 -8.56
N PHE A 14 31.77 -37.85 -8.13
CA PHE A 14 32.21 -36.70 -7.31
C PHE A 14 32.01 -35.40 -8.04
N PHE A 15 32.45 -35.26 -9.30
CA PHE A 15 32.21 -34.05 -10.10
C PHE A 15 30.72 -33.80 -10.36
N GLY A 16 29.93 -34.86 -10.58
CA GLY A 16 28.49 -34.76 -10.70
C GLY A 16 27.83 -34.22 -9.43
N ALA A 17 28.28 -34.68 -8.27
CA ALA A 17 27.78 -34.19 -6.98
C ALA A 17 28.15 -32.70 -6.73
N VAL A 18 29.41 -32.33 -7.00
CA VAL A 18 29.88 -30.94 -6.90
C VAL A 18 29.08 -30.02 -7.84
N PHE A 19 28.86 -30.45 -9.08
CA PHE A 19 28.06 -29.73 -10.04
C PHE A 19 26.63 -29.57 -9.56
N TYR A 20 25.99 -30.63 -9.09
CA TYR A 20 24.61 -30.63 -8.60
C TYR A 20 24.42 -29.71 -7.37
N ILE A 21 25.35 -29.74 -6.40
CA ILE A 21 25.28 -28.91 -5.21
C ILE A 21 25.38 -27.41 -5.56
N GLY A 22 26.30 -27.08 -6.48
CA GLY A 22 26.50 -25.68 -6.94
C GLY A 22 25.43 -25.18 -7.91
N TRP A 23 24.61 -26.04 -8.48
CA TRP A 23 23.55 -25.69 -9.41
C TRP A 23 22.31 -25.20 -8.62
N VAL A 24 22.10 -23.92 -8.59
CA VAL A 24 21.18 -23.25 -7.65
C VAL A 24 19.83 -22.92 -8.26
N GLN A 25 19.79 -22.69 -9.56
CA GLN A 25 18.61 -22.25 -10.30
C GLN A 25 17.35 -23.09 -10.04
N PHE A 26 17.46 -24.42 -9.94
CA PHE A 26 16.32 -25.31 -9.75
C PHE A 26 15.71 -25.26 -8.34
N ARG A 27 16.36 -24.54 -7.42
CA ARG A 27 15.86 -24.31 -6.06
C ARG A 27 14.93 -23.09 -5.97
N VAL A 28 14.77 -22.33 -7.06
CA VAL A 28 13.93 -21.13 -7.11
C VAL A 28 12.63 -21.46 -7.84
N GLU A 29 11.51 -21.09 -7.24
CA GLU A 29 10.18 -21.28 -7.81
C GLU A 29 10.01 -20.48 -9.12
N PRO A 30 9.17 -20.97 -10.07
CA PRO A 30 9.02 -20.32 -11.38
C PRO A 30 8.52 -18.87 -11.34
N ASP A 31 7.76 -18.48 -10.30
CA ASP A 31 7.17 -17.18 -10.10
C ASP A 31 7.95 -16.29 -9.09
N ALA A 32 9.14 -16.76 -8.70
CA ALA A 32 9.98 -16.07 -7.72
C ALA A 32 11.37 -15.77 -8.27
N CYS A 33 12.05 -14.81 -7.66
CA CYS A 33 13.49 -14.63 -7.79
C CYS A 33 14.20 -15.10 -6.51
N GLY A 34 15.40 -15.64 -6.65
CA GLY A 34 16.24 -16.04 -5.53
C GLY A 34 17.35 -15.02 -5.27
N ILE A 35 17.50 -14.58 -4.03
CA ILE A 35 18.62 -13.73 -3.61
C ILE A 35 19.57 -14.59 -2.78
N ILE A 36 20.83 -14.65 -3.19
CA ILE A 36 21.86 -15.36 -2.46
C ILE A 36 22.42 -14.45 -1.37
N THR A 37 22.45 -14.97 -0.17
CA THR A 37 23.18 -14.37 0.94
C THR A 37 24.23 -15.35 1.43
N THR A 38 25.48 -14.88 1.56
CA THR A 38 26.58 -15.68 2.03
C THR A 38 27.25 -15.03 3.23
N LYS A 39 27.85 -15.85 4.09
CA LYS A 39 28.58 -15.34 5.25
C LYS A 39 29.91 -14.67 4.86
N LEU A 40 30.47 -15.09 3.72
CA LEU A 40 31.75 -14.57 3.24
C LEU A 40 31.62 -13.25 2.47
N ASN A 41 30.65 -13.17 1.56
CA ASN A 41 30.52 -12.06 0.61
C ASN A 41 29.23 -11.23 0.79
N GLY A 42 28.37 -11.57 1.76
CA GLY A 42 27.12 -10.86 2.00
C GLY A 42 26.05 -11.17 0.96
N VAL A 43 25.28 -10.15 0.56
CA VAL A 43 24.17 -10.26 -0.39
C VAL A 43 24.68 -10.13 -1.83
N TYR A 44 24.30 -11.07 -2.69
CA TYR A 44 24.60 -10.98 -4.13
C TYR A 44 23.59 -10.07 -4.82
N LYS A 45 24.12 -9.13 -5.62
CA LYS A 45 23.27 -8.14 -6.35
C LYS A 45 22.55 -8.72 -7.55
N GLU A 46 23.06 -9.83 -8.10
CA GLU A 46 22.44 -10.52 -9.23
C GLU A 46 21.44 -11.56 -8.69
N PRO A 47 20.12 -11.33 -8.88
CA PRO A 47 19.12 -12.30 -8.46
C PRO A 47 19.13 -13.52 -9.37
N ILE A 48 18.90 -14.69 -8.78
CA ILE A 48 18.68 -15.92 -9.54
C ILE A 48 17.28 -15.86 -10.15
N GLN A 49 17.22 -15.92 -11.48
CA GLN A 49 15.96 -15.96 -12.21
C GLN A 49 15.63 -17.41 -12.60
N PRO A 50 14.36 -17.84 -12.54
CA PRO A 50 13.94 -19.13 -13.04
C PRO A 50 14.32 -19.30 -14.51
N GLY A 51 14.77 -20.51 -14.90
CA GLY A 51 15.14 -20.81 -16.28
C GLY A 51 16.53 -20.37 -16.71
N LYS A 52 17.22 -19.51 -15.98
CA LYS A 52 18.61 -19.15 -16.25
C LYS A 52 19.54 -20.07 -15.47
N PHE A 53 20.50 -20.71 -16.17
CA PHE A 53 21.53 -21.49 -15.49
C PHE A 53 22.37 -20.61 -14.58
N TYR A 54 22.43 -20.97 -13.30
CA TYR A 54 23.24 -20.30 -12.31
C TYR A 54 23.94 -21.32 -11.42
N TRP A 55 25.26 -21.25 -11.38
CA TRP A 55 26.13 -22.11 -10.57
C TRP A 55 27.00 -21.26 -9.65
N ASN A 56 27.03 -21.61 -8.35
CA ASN A 56 27.82 -20.87 -7.37
C ASN A 56 28.55 -21.85 -6.45
N TRP A 57 29.85 -21.72 -6.38
CA TRP A 57 30.74 -22.57 -5.58
C TRP A 57 30.53 -22.41 -4.06
N GLU A 58 29.99 -21.28 -3.60
CA GLU A 58 29.77 -21.02 -2.17
C GLU A 58 28.78 -21.97 -1.52
N PHE A 59 27.91 -22.61 -2.31
CA PHE A 59 27.02 -23.67 -1.85
C PHE A 59 27.72 -24.99 -1.54
N LEU A 60 28.98 -25.12 -1.94
CA LEU A 60 29.82 -26.28 -1.55
C LEU A 60 30.33 -26.15 -0.11
N LEU A 61 30.34 -24.93 0.43
CA LEU A 61 30.72 -24.67 1.81
C LEU A 61 29.50 -24.85 2.72
N PRO A 62 29.53 -25.78 3.68
CA PRO A 62 28.41 -26.02 4.58
C PRO A 62 27.99 -24.75 5.33
N THR A 63 26.68 -24.46 5.33
CA THR A 63 26.09 -23.33 6.05
C THR A 63 26.58 -21.93 5.65
N ASN A 64 27.33 -21.80 4.56
CA ASN A 64 27.83 -20.51 4.09
C ASN A 64 26.80 -19.72 3.29
N ALA A 65 26.10 -20.37 2.36
CA ALA A 65 25.17 -19.74 1.44
C ALA A 65 23.71 -20.14 1.73
N GLN A 66 22.83 -19.16 1.63
CA GLN A 66 21.37 -19.32 1.73
C GLN A 66 20.70 -18.60 0.57
N ILE A 67 19.53 -19.11 0.14
CA ILE A 67 18.69 -18.47 -0.86
C ILE A 67 17.42 -17.98 -0.16
N LYS A 68 17.16 -16.69 -0.29
CA LYS A 68 15.87 -16.09 0.03
C LYS A 68 15.09 -15.95 -1.27
N GLN A 69 13.84 -16.41 -1.28
CA GLN A 69 12.97 -16.32 -2.46
C GLN A 69 11.95 -15.20 -2.26
N PHE A 70 11.75 -14.40 -3.30
CA PHE A 70 10.77 -13.34 -3.35
C PHE A 70 9.89 -13.50 -4.57
N LYS A 71 8.58 -13.41 -4.42
CA LYS A 71 7.63 -13.45 -5.52
C LYS A 71 7.72 -12.17 -6.34
N VAL A 72 7.93 -12.32 -7.65
CA VAL A 72 8.01 -11.20 -8.60
C VAL A 72 6.68 -10.95 -9.33
N THR A 73 5.63 -11.70 -8.97
CA THR A 73 4.30 -11.54 -9.57
C THR A 73 3.69 -10.20 -9.21
N PRO A 74 3.11 -9.46 -10.18
CA PRO A 74 2.42 -8.21 -9.91
C PRO A 74 1.29 -8.39 -8.89
N GLN A 75 1.21 -7.47 -7.92
CA GLN A 75 0.20 -7.48 -6.87
C GLN A 75 -0.92 -6.48 -7.19
N ASN A 76 -2.16 -6.94 -7.07
CA ASN A 76 -3.33 -6.08 -7.21
C ASN A 76 -3.71 -5.49 -5.85
N ILE A 77 -3.71 -4.17 -5.78
CA ILE A 77 -3.98 -3.40 -4.56
C ILE A 77 -5.15 -2.47 -4.84
N THR A 78 -6.13 -2.46 -3.94
CA THR A 78 -7.23 -1.51 -3.98
C THR A 78 -7.21 -0.64 -2.74
N VAL A 79 -7.17 0.68 -2.93
CA VAL A 79 -7.12 1.67 -1.86
C VAL A 79 -8.26 2.64 -2.03
N SER A 80 -8.96 2.93 -0.94
CA SER A 80 -10.01 3.96 -0.89
C SER A 80 -9.55 5.11 0.01
N THR A 81 -9.52 6.32 -0.55
CA THR A 81 -9.17 7.54 0.17
C THR A 81 -10.42 8.38 0.35
N LYS A 82 -10.71 8.77 1.60
CA LYS A 82 -11.85 9.60 1.99
C LYS A 82 -11.39 10.85 2.72
N GLY A 83 -12.14 11.92 2.59
CA GLY A 83 -11.88 13.14 3.33
C GLY A 83 -12.93 14.22 3.04
N TYR A 84 -12.68 15.40 3.58
CA TYR A 84 -13.52 16.57 3.39
C TYR A 84 -12.72 17.70 2.73
N LEU A 85 -13.40 18.52 1.95
CA LEU A 85 -12.77 19.76 1.49
C LEU A 85 -12.44 20.66 2.69
N PRO A 86 -11.34 21.44 2.63
CA PRO A 86 -10.90 22.28 3.74
C PRO A 86 -12.03 23.17 4.27
N SER A 87 -12.33 23.09 5.56
CA SER A 87 -13.45 23.80 6.22
C SER A 87 -14.85 23.50 5.64
N GLY A 88 -15.01 22.43 4.83
CA GLY A 88 -16.29 22.09 4.20
C GLY A 88 -17.40 21.87 5.24
N GLN A 89 -17.13 21.12 6.29
CA GLN A 89 -18.07 20.89 7.39
C GLN A 89 -18.49 22.20 8.09
N VAL A 90 -17.55 23.11 8.29
CA VAL A 90 -17.83 24.44 8.90
C VAL A 90 -18.78 25.24 8.02
N TYR A 91 -18.53 25.27 6.70
CA TYR A 91 -19.40 25.98 5.77
C TYR A 91 -20.81 25.36 5.73
N SER A 92 -20.91 24.03 5.67
CA SER A 92 -22.20 23.34 5.71
C SER A 92 -23.01 23.68 6.96
N ALA A 93 -22.38 23.64 8.13
CA ALA A 93 -23.02 23.92 9.39
C ALA A 93 -23.48 25.41 9.50
N ILE A 94 -22.62 26.36 9.09
CA ILE A 94 -22.95 27.81 9.14
C ILE A 94 -24.12 28.17 8.20
N TYR A 95 -24.18 27.53 7.03
CA TYR A 95 -25.21 27.82 6.02
C TYR A 95 -26.39 26.86 6.05
N ASN A 96 -26.47 25.96 7.06
CA ASN A 96 -27.49 24.90 7.18
C ASN A 96 -27.68 24.09 5.89
N SER A 97 -26.55 23.78 5.24
CA SER A 97 -26.55 22.96 4.04
C SER A 97 -26.48 21.48 4.39
N ASN A 98 -27.18 20.64 3.65
CA ASN A 98 -27.07 19.19 3.77
C ASN A 98 -25.83 18.62 3.10
N ASP A 99 -25.06 19.47 2.38
CA ASP A 99 -23.83 19.04 1.71
C ASP A 99 -22.68 19.04 2.70
N ASN A 100 -22.07 17.87 2.91
CA ASN A 100 -20.94 17.74 3.83
C ASN A 100 -19.57 17.92 3.14
N PHE A 101 -19.52 18.17 1.83
CA PHE A 101 -18.30 18.34 1.02
C PHE A 101 -17.27 17.20 1.18
N GLU A 102 -17.80 16.00 1.42
CA GLU A 102 -17.01 14.79 1.49
C GLU A 102 -16.60 14.32 0.09
N TYR A 103 -15.37 13.87 -0.04
CA TYR A 103 -14.90 13.16 -1.23
C TYR A 103 -14.48 11.74 -0.87
N GLU A 104 -14.62 10.83 -1.84
CA GLU A 104 -14.13 9.46 -1.78
C GLU A 104 -13.62 9.05 -3.16
N PHE A 105 -12.39 8.53 -3.21
CA PHE A 105 -11.80 7.95 -4.41
C PHE A 105 -11.36 6.53 -4.10
N SER A 106 -11.86 5.56 -4.86
CA SER A 106 -11.41 4.18 -4.80
C SER A 106 -10.57 3.87 -6.04
N LEU A 107 -9.32 3.51 -5.82
CA LEU A 107 -8.32 3.24 -6.84
C LEU A 107 -7.93 1.77 -6.81
N SER A 108 -7.86 1.15 -7.98
CA SER A 108 -7.27 -0.18 -8.16
C SER A 108 -5.96 -0.04 -8.95
N MET A 109 -4.92 -0.64 -8.46
CA MET A 109 -3.61 -0.58 -9.07
C MET A 109 -2.91 -1.94 -9.05
N THR A 110 -2.10 -2.20 -10.08
CA THR A 110 -1.25 -3.38 -10.16
C THR A 110 0.20 -2.92 -10.07
N LEU A 111 0.86 -3.29 -8.99
CA LEU A 111 2.22 -2.91 -8.68
C LEU A 111 3.15 -4.13 -8.72
N SER A 112 4.38 -3.92 -9.13
CA SER A 112 5.44 -4.92 -8.98
C SER A 112 6.79 -4.27 -8.73
N VAL A 113 7.74 -5.09 -8.31
CA VAL A 113 9.16 -4.72 -8.18
C VAL A 113 9.98 -5.69 -9.01
N SER A 114 10.93 -5.19 -9.79
CA SER A 114 11.81 -6.07 -10.57
C SER A 114 12.73 -6.89 -9.66
N ALA A 115 13.19 -8.03 -10.15
CA ALA A 115 14.09 -8.90 -9.38
C ALA A 115 15.39 -8.19 -8.95
N GLU A 116 15.88 -7.30 -9.80
CA GLU A 116 17.08 -6.49 -9.54
C GLU A 116 16.84 -5.50 -8.41
N GLN A 117 15.69 -4.84 -8.41
CA GLN A 117 15.31 -3.89 -7.34
C GLN A 117 15.06 -4.61 -6.02
N ILE A 118 14.45 -5.81 -6.05
CA ILE A 118 14.27 -6.65 -4.85
C ILE A 118 15.62 -6.97 -4.22
N ALA A 119 16.66 -7.29 -5.02
CA ALA A 119 17.99 -7.57 -4.51
C ALA A 119 18.60 -6.34 -3.81
N ILE A 120 18.44 -5.15 -4.39
CA ILE A 120 18.91 -3.89 -3.82
C ILE A 120 18.16 -3.56 -2.52
N MET A 121 16.84 -3.71 -2.51
CA MET A 121 16.00 -3.45 -1.33
C MET A 121 16.33 -4.41 -0.19
N TYR A 122 16.61 -5.68 -0.51
CA TYR A 122 17.04 -6.68 0.46
C TYR A 122 18.43 -6.35 1.03
N GLU A 123 19.40 -5.94 0.18
CA GLU A 123 20.72 -5.49 0.61
C GLU A 123 20.62 -4.27 1.55
N GLN A 124 19.70 -3.33 1.26
CA GLN A 124 19.45 -2.14 2.07
C GLN A 124 18.66 -2.42 3.35
N GLY A 125 18.17 -3.65 3.54
CA GLY A 125 17.33 -4.01 4.69
C GLY A 125 15.91 -3.44 4.66
N LYS A 126 15.45 -2.92 3.49
CA LYS A 126 14.06 -2.45 3.32
C LYS A 126 13.04 -3.58 3.36
N ILE A 127 13.44 -4.75 2.90
CA ILE A 127 12.63 -5.98 2.91
C ILE A 127 13.46 -7.15 3.42
N SER A 128 12.82 -8.13 4.05
CA SER A 128 13.46 -9.33 4.59
C SER A 128 12.89 -10.64 4.02
N ASP A 129 11.65 -10.59 3.56
CA ASP A 129 10.88 -11.73 3.07
C ASP A 129 9.69 -11.27 2.19
N ASN A 130 8.88 -12.23 1.72
CA ASN A 130 7.70 -11.92 0.91
C ASN A 130 6.65 -11.09 1.64
N GLU A 131 6.51 -11.28 2.93
CA GLU A 131 5.52 -10.56 3.73
C GLU A 131 5.88 -9.07 3.81
N THR A 132 7.13 -8.77 4.12
CA THR A 132 7.64 -7.39 4.14
C THR A 132 7.63 -6.73 2.75
N LEU A 133 7.85 -7.50 1.67
CA LEU A 133 7.69 -7.00 0.31
C LEU A 133 6.23 -6.61 0.01
N ILE A 134 5.26 -7.46 0.40
CA ILE A 134 3.83 -7.16 0.24
C ILE A 134 3.43 -5.93 1.06
N GLN A 135 3.88 -5.82 2.31
CA GLN A 135 3.65 -4.65 3.16
C GLN A 135 4.22 -3.38 2.53
N TYR A 136 5.43 -3.47 1.98
CA TYR A 136 6.04 -2.37 1.26
C TYR A 136 5.20 -1.94 0.04
N LEU A 137 4.75 -2.88 -0.78
CA LEU A 137 3.89 -2.59 -1.94
C LEU A 137 2.55 -1.97 -1.52
N ASN A 138 1.95 -2.41 -0.42
CA ASN A 138 0.73 -1.80 0.12
C ASN A 138 0.99 -0.34 0.54
N THR A 139 2.09 -0.06 1.23
CA THR A 139 2.47 1.31 1.60
C THR A 139 2.71 2.19 0.36
N CYS A 140 3.32 1.65 -0.68
CA CYS A 140 3.46 2.34 -1.97
C CYS A 140 2.08 2.59 -2.61
N GLY A 141 1.16 1.63 -2.51
CA GLY A 141 -0.23 1.79 -2.96
C GLY A 141 -0.94 2.94 -2.27
N ASP A 142 -0.81 3.06 -0.95
CA ASP A 142 -1.37 4.17 -0.17
C ASP A 142 -0.78 5.52 -0.60
N THR A 143 0.54 5.58 -0.82
CA THR A 143 1.25 6.78 -1.29
C THR A 143 0.74 7.21 -2.67
N ILE A 144 0.61 6.25 -3.60
CA ILE A 144 0.07 6.51 -4.94
C ILE A 144 -1.38 6.99 -4.85
N ALA A 145 -2.21 6.34 -4.04
CA ALA A 145 -3.61 6.69 -3.88
C ALA A 145 -3.78 8.11 -3.32
N GLN A 146 -2.95 8.49 -2.36
CA GLN A 146 -2.94 9.85 -1.81
C GLN A 146 -2.49 10.90 -2.83
N ALA A 147 -1.46 10.60 -3.62
CA ALA A 147 -1.00 11.46 -4.70
C ALA A 147 -2.07 11.63 -5.79
N CYS A 148 -2.75 10.54 -6.18
CA CYS A 148 -3.89 10.59 -7.11
C CYS A 148 -5.05 11.42 -6.56
N THR A 149 -5.39 11.24 -5.29
CA THR A 149 -6.44 12.04 -4.62
C THR A 149 -6.12 13.52 -4.67
N ASN A 150 -4.91 13.92 -4.36
CA ASN A 150 -4.46 15.30 -4.46
C ASN A 150 -4.52 15.84 -5.90
N PHE A 151 -4.14 15.00 -6.88
CA PHE A 151 -4.28 15.33 -8.29
C PHE A 151 -5.74 15.58 -8.67
N TYR A 152 -6.67 14.67 -8.32
CA TYR A 152 -8.09 14.82 -8.64
C TYR A 152 -8.70 16.05 -7.96
N LEU A 153 -8.42 16.27 -6.67
CA LEU A 153 -8.90 17.46 -5.95
C LEU A 153 -8.40 18.76 -6.58
N LYS A 154 -7.16 18.79 -7.07
CA LYS A 154 -6.62 19.93 -7.80
C LYS A 154 -7.35 20.12 -9.13
N LYS A 155 -7.61 19.05 -9.87
CA LYS A 155 -8.30 19.08 -11.17
C LYS A 155 -9.75 19.53 -11.05
N LEU A 156 -10.42 19.23 -9.94
CA LEU A 156 -11.77 19.75 -9.66
C LEU A 156 -11.85 21.26 -9.50
N GLN A 157 -10.72 21.92 -9.18
CA GLN A 157 -10.65 23.38 -9.05
C GLN A 157 -10.38 24.07 -10.38
N GLU A 158 -9.88 23.34 -11.38
CA GLU A 158 -9.52 23.90 -12.69
C GLU A 158 -10.76 24.11 -13.57
N LYS A 159 -10.72 25.10 -14.46
CA LYS A 159 -11.76 25.39 -15.44
C LYS A 159 -11.17 25.33 -16.85
N PRO A 160 -11.86 24.68 -17.84
CA PRO A 160 -13.18 24.06 -17.73
C PRO A 160 -13.16 22.77 -16.90
N TYR A 161 -14.29 22.44 -16.25
CA TYR A 161 -14.44 21.21 -15.47
C TYR A 161 -14.32 19.98 -16.39
N VAL A 162 -13.44 19.07 -16.01
CA VAL A 162 -13.25 17.77 -16.67
C VAL A 162 -13.57 16.68 -15.67
N PRO A 163 -14.44 15.71 -16.02
CA PRO A 163 -14.75 14.58 -15.11
C PRO A 163 -13.47 13.80 -14.72
N VAL A 164 -13.34 13.46 -13.47
CA VAL A 164 -12.14 12.78 -12.94
C VAL A 164 -11.91 11.41 -13.59
N GLU A 165 -12.98 10.77 -14.04
CA GLU A 165 -12.97 9.47 -14.73
C GLU A 165 -12.37 9.53 -16.16
N SER A 166 -12.23 10.72 -16.73
CA SER A 166 -11.70 10.90 -18.09
C SER A 166 -10.18 10.87 -18.16
N TYR A 167 -9.48 11.03 -17.03
CA TYR A 167 -8.03 11.04 -17.00
C TYR A 167 -7.45 9.63 -17.20
N ARG A 168 -6.45 9.54 -18.10
CA ARG A 168 -5.77 8.27 -18.37
C ARG A 168 -4.63 8.03 -17.38
N ARG A 169 -4.30 6.74 -17.18
CA ARG A 169 -3.19 6.31 -16.33
C ARG A 169 -1.92 7.13 -16.56
N ASP A 170 -1.49 7.28 -17.82
CA ASP A 170 -0.21 7.92 -18.14
C ASP A 170 -0.21 9.41 -17.80
N GLU A 171 -1.35 10.08 -17.94
CA GLU A 171 -1.53 11.48 -17.53
C GLU A 171 -1.42 11.61 -16.00
N ILE A 172 -2.08 10.71 -15.27
CA ILE A 172 -2.06 10.71 -13.80
C ILE A 172 -0.65 10.43 -13.31
N VAL A 173 -0.03 9.34 -13.76
CA VAL A 173 1.31 8.92 -13.33
C VAL A 173 2.35 10.01 -13.60
N SER A 174 2.26 10.66 -14.77
CA SER A 174 3.16 11.78 -15.13
C SER A 174 2.94 13.00 -14.25
N ALA A 175 1.67 13.31 -13.92
CA ALA A 175 1.32 14.49 -13.14
C ALA A 175 1.69 14.35 -11.65
N ILE A 176 1.50 13.17 -11.07
CA ILE A 176 1.80 12.92 -9.64
C ILE A 176 3.29 12.71 -9.38
N LYS A 177 4.12 12.51 -10.43
CA LYS A 177 5.57 12.31 -10.31
C LYS A 177 5.97 11.24 -9.30
N VAL A 178 5.15 10.21 -9.18
CA VAL A 178 5.29 9.16 -8.15
C VAL A 178 6.65 8.47 -8.18
N TYR A 179 7.26 8.32 -9.36
CA TYR A 179 8.59 7.72 -9.52
C TYR A 179 9.73 8.53 -8.88
N ASN A 180 9.49 9.77 -8.45
CA ASN A 180 10.47 10.52 -7.67
C ASN A 180 10.52 10.03 -6.20
N GLU A 181 9.42 9.50 -5.70
CA GLU A 181 9.28 9.03 -4.31
C GLU A 181 9.49 7.52 -4.19
N ILE A 182 9.03 6.76 -5.17
CA ILE A 182 9.11 5.29 -5.19
C ILE A 182 9.65 4.77 -6.53
N PRO A 183 10.91 5.07 -6.88
CA PRO A 183 11.47 4.72 -8.18
C PRO A 183 11.63 3.21 -8.41
N GLU A 184 11.61 2.41 -7.35
CA GLU A 184 11.78 0.96 -7.39
C GLU A 184 10.51 0.18 -7.75
N VAL A 185 9.35 0.84 -7.83
CA VAL A 185 8.05 0.20 -8.08
C VAL A 185 7.55 0.49 -9.47
N ASP A 186 7.21 -0.56 -10.20
CA ASP A 186 6.56 -0.48 -11.51
C ASP A 186 5.04 -0.49 -11.37
N ILE A 187 4.37 0.52 -11.95
CA ILE A 187 2.91 0.63 -11.99
C ILE A 187 2.42 0.10 -13.32
N TYR A 188 1.94 -1.15 -13.36
CA TYR A 188 1.39 -1.74 -14.59
C TYR A 188 0.01 -1.21 -14.91
N GLN A 189 -0.84 -1.11 -13.90
CA GLN A 189 -2.22 -0.64 -14.03
C GLN A 189 -2.54 0.33 -12.92
N LEU A 190 -3.30 1.37 -13.26
CA LEU A 190 -3.89 2.32 -12.32
C LEU A 190 -5.24 2.72 -12.87
N ALA A 191 -6.29 2.45 -12.11
CA ALA A 191 -7.67 2.71 -12.51
C ALA A 191 -8.47 3.31 -11.36
N LEU A 192 -9.29 4.32 -11.66
CA LEU A 192 -10.30 4.83 -10.75
C LEU A 192 -11.52 3.90 -10.82
N VAL A 193 -11.82 3.21 -9.72
CA VAL A 193 -12.93 2.25 -9.62
C VAL A 193 -14.24 2.97 -9.32
N SER A 194 -14.21 3.90 -8.39
CA SER A 194 -15.35 4.73 -8.03
C SER A 194 -14.87 6.09 -7.52
N SER A 195 -15.71 7.10 -7.73
CA SER A 195 -15.49 8.45 -7.24
C SER A 195 -16.75 9.01 -6.60
N LYS A 196 -16.62 9.67 -5.46
CA LYS A 196 -17.61 10.55 -4.86
C LYS A 196 -16.99 11.94 -4.77
N VAL A 197 -17.56 12.86 -5.51
CA VAL A 197 -17.00 14.20 -5.66
C VAL A 197 -18.02 15.21 -5.15
N PRO A 198 -17.63 16.13 -4.24
CA PRO A 198 -18.52 17.17 -3.74
C PRO A 198 -18.80 18.24 -4.80
N ASP A 199 -19.94 18.94 -4.67
CA ASP A 199 -20.22 20.11 -5.51
C ASP A 199 -19.26 21.26 -5.22
N TYR A 200 -18.24 21.37 -6.08
CA TYR A 200 -17.20 22.38 -5.94
C TYR A 200 -17.70 23.80 -6.18
N LYS A 201 -18.77 23.98 -6.99
CA LYS A 201 -19.37 25.31 -7.24
C LYS A 201 -20.06 25.82 -5.98
N LEU A 202 -20.80 24.92 -5.32
CA LEU A 202 -21.47 25.24 -4.07
C LEU A 202 -20.43 25.52 -2.96
N TYR A 203 -19.40 24.68 -2.85
CA TYR A 203 -18.30 24.90 -1.92
C TYR A 203 -17.62 26.27 -2.12
N ASP A 204 -17.27 26.63 -3.37
CA ASP A 204 -16.59 27.90 -3.68
C ASP A 204 -17.50 29.11 -3.37
N LYS A 205 -18.81 28.98 -3.62
CA LYS A 205 -19.80 30.01 -3.25
C LYS A 205 -19.84 30.22 -1.74
N MET A 206 -19.99 29.15 -0.96
CA MET A 206 -20.05 29.23 0.51
C MET A 206 -18.75 29.77 1.10
N LYS A 207 -17.61 29.35 0.55
CA LYS A 207 -16.30 29.86 0.93
C LYS A 207 -16.17 31.36 0.72
N LYS A 208 -16.63 31.87 -0.43
CA LYS A 208 -16.63 33.32 -0.72
C LYS A 208 -17.53 34.09 0.22
N GLU A 209 -18.77 33.65 0.40
CA GLU A 209 -19.70 34.26 1.33
C GLU A 209 -19.15 34.27 2.76
N TYR A 210 -18.49 33.21 3.20
CA TYR A 210 -17.84 33.17 4.51
C TYR A 210 -16.70 34.19 4.64
N MET A 211 -15.91 34.38 3.60
CA MET A 211 -14.80 35.34 3.59
C MET A 211 -15.28 36.79 3.55
N GLU A 212 -16.40 37.04 2.89
CA GLU A 212 -17.02 38.38 2.77
C GLU A 212 -17.83 38.77 4.03
N THR A 213 -18.24 37.78 4.86
CA THR A 213 -18.99 38.02 6.08
C THR A 213 -18.10 38.71 7.15
N PRO A 214 -18.55 39.84 7.76
CA PRO A 214 -17.81 40.51 8.83
C PRO A 214 -17.44 39.55 9.98
N VAL A 215 -16.28 39.76 10.59
CA VAL A 215 -15.73 38.86 11.63
C VAL A 215 -16.70 38.71 12.82
N ILE A 216 -17.47 39.72 13.16
CA ILE A 216 -18.43 39.69 14.27
C ILE A 216 -19.53 38.65 14.01
N HIS A 217 -20.18 38.69 12.84
CA HIS A 217 -21.22 37.74 12.46
C HIS A 217 -20.65 36.33 12.22
N ARG A 218 -19.38 36.21 11.82
CA ARG A 218 -18.68 34.96 11.65
C ARG A 218 -18.49 34.23 12.98
N ASN A 219 -18.13 34.97 14.04
CA ASN A 219 -17.94 34.42 15.38
C ASN A 219 -19.26 33.96 16.00
N GLU A 220 -20.36 34.70 15.81
CA GLU A 220 -21.68 34.30 16.28
C GLU A 220 -22.17 33.02 15.62
N LYS A 221 -22.02 32.88 14.28
CA LYS A 221 -22.35 31.67 13.55
C LYS A 221 -21.46 30.46 13.94
N SER A 222 -20.17 30.71 14.15
CA SER A 222 -19.25 29.66 14.58
C SER A 222 -19.53 29.18 16.01
N SER A 223 -19.93 30.09 16.91
CA SER A 223 -20.29 29.74 18.28
C SER A 223 -21.56 28.89 18.35
N SER A 224 -22.53 29.14 17.50
CA SER A 224 -23.77 28.34 17.44
C SER A 224 -23.48 26.87 16.91
N VAL A 225 -22.54 26.74 16.00
CA VAL A 225 -22.12 25.42 15.48
C VAL A 225 -21.43 24.59 16.58
N ASN A 226 -20.51 25.20 17.33
CA ASN A 226 -19.80 24.51 18.42
C ASN A 226 -20.75 24.07 19.54
N THR A 227 -21.86 24.80 19.75
CA THR A 227 -22.88 24.45 20.74
C THR A 227 -23.74 23.26 20.27
N LEU A 228 -24.05 23.19 18.98
CA LEU A 228 -24.81 22.08 18.38
C LEU A 228 -24.01 20.77 18.40
N ASP A 229 -22.72 20.83 18.07
CA ASP A 229 -21.85 19.63 18.10
C ASP A 229 -21.67 19.12 19.54
N LYS A 230 -21.55 20.02 20.50
CA LYS A 230 -21.44 19.65 21.91
C LYS A 230 -22.71 19.00 22.45
N ASN A 231 -23.87 19.53 22.09
CA ASN A 231 -25.17 18.95 22.48
C ASN A 231 -25.41 17.60 21.80
N ASN A 232 -25.01 17.40 20.56
CA ASN A 232 -25.08 16.11 19.87
C ASN A 232 -24.16 15.07 20.48
N PHE A 233 -22.96 15.47 20.90
CA PHE A 233 -22.01 14.60 21.58
C PHE A 233 -22.50 14.18 22.98
N GLU A 234 -23.09 15.10 23.74
CA GLU A 234 -23.69 14.83 25.05
C GLU A 234 -24.94 13.95 24.95
N GLN A 235 -25.75 14.10 23.87
CA GLN A 235 -26.87 13.20 23.62
C GLN A 235 -26.43 11.79 23.21
N GLN A 236 -25.38 11.63 22.44
CA GLN A 236 -24.82 10.30 22.12
C GLN A 236 -24.25 9.62 23.35
N MET A 237 -23.52 10.33 24.22
CA MET A 237 -23.03 9.76 25.46
C MET A 237 -24.15 9.36 26.44
N SER A 238 -25.26 10.10 26.47
CA SER A 238 -26.40 9.74 27.33
C SER A 238 -27.17 8.54 26.82
N THR A 239 -27.21 8.32 25.49
CA THR A 239 -27.86 7.14 24.89
C THR A 239 -27.02 5.87 25.05
N ASP A 240 -25.70 5.97 24.97
CA ASP A 240 -24.79 4.85 25.20
C ASP A 240 -24.80 4.41 26.67
N ASN A 241 -24.84 5.34 27.62
CA ASN A 241 -24.96 5.02 29.06
C ASN A 241 -26.31 4.38 29.45
N GLN A 242 -27.40 4.64 28.71
CA GLN A 242 -28.69 3.97 28.96
C GLN A 242 -28.73 2.56 28.41
N ASN A 243 -27.96 2.23 27.39
CA ASN A 243 -27.88 0.88 26.81
C ASN A 243 -27.00 -0.08 27.65
N ASP A 244 -26.03 0.44 28.42
CA ASP A 244 -25.19 -0.38 29.29
C ASP A 244 -25.87 -0.72 30.65
N VAL A 245 -26.81 0.09 31.11
CA VAL A 245 -27.55 -0.17 32.36
C VAL A 245 -28.58 -1.30 32.22
N ASN A 246 -29.01 -1.64 31.02
CA ASN A 246 -29.98 -2.71 30.77
C ASN A 246 -29.38 -4.11 30.50
N LYS A 247 -28.08 -4.27 30.64
CA LYS A 247 -27.40 -5.59 30.60
C LYS A 247 -26.94 -6.00 32.00
N GLN A 248 -27.90 -6.31 32.90
CA GLN A 248 -27.59 -7.11 34.11
C GLN A 248 -27.47 -8.57 33.69
N PRO A 249 -26.42 -9.28 34.13
CA PRO A 249 -26.31 -10.71 33.92
C PRO A 249 -27.26 -11.43 34.90
N GLU A 250 -28.15 -12.25 34.33
CA GLU A 250 -28.91 -13.24 35.10
C GLU A 250 -27.93 -14.20 35.78
N SER A 251 -27.93 -14.14 37.11
CA SER A 251 -27.27 -15.11 37.96
C SER A 251 -28.07 -16.42 37.91
N ASN A 252 -27.62 -17.39 37.15
CA ASN A 252 -28.09 -18.76 37.29
C ASN A 252 -27.45 -19.43 38.52
N LEU A 253 -28.23 -19.43 39.60
CA LEU A 253 -28.13 -20.37 40.69
C LEU A 253 -28.52 -21.77 40.18
N PHE A 254 -27.60 -22.71 40.20
CA PHE A 254 -27.94 -24.13 40.34
C PHE A 254 -26.94 -24.75 41.31
N GLY A 255 -27.49 -25.03 42.50
CA GLY A 255 -26.88 -25.92 43.48
C GLY A 255 -27.18 -27.39 43.14
N GLU A 256 -26.30 -28.19 43.67
CA GLU A 256 -26.43 -29.55 44.20
C GLU A 256 -27.34 -30.56 43.47
N ILE A 257 -26.72 -31.59 42.90
CA ILE A 257 -26.64 -32.97 43.50
C ILE A 257 -25.47 -33.71 42.81
#